data_4fb04eeb29a6994fa24b60f8e2229c83
#
_entry.id   4fb04eeb29a6994fa24b60f8e2229c83
#
_cell.length_a   1.000
_cell.length_b   1.000
_cell.length_c   1.000
_cell.angle_alpha   90.00
_cell.angle_beta   90.00
_cell.angle_gamma   90.00
#
_symmetry.space_group_name_H-M   'P 1'
#
loop_
_entity.id
_entity.type
_entity.pdbx_description
1 polymer ?
#
loop_
_entity_poly.entity_id
_entity_poly.type
_entity_poly.pdbx_seq_one_letter_code
_entity_poly.pdbx_strand_id
1 'polypeptide(L)'
;MSKYVDRVLAELKEKNAHEAEFLQTAEEVLSTLGPVVDAHPEYEKVALLERMVEPERTIEFRVPWVDDNGAVHVNRGYRVQFNGAIGPYKGGLRFAPSVNLSIMKFLGFEQTFKNSLTTLPMGGAKGGSDFDPNGRSDNEIMRFCQSFMTELYRHIGPDVDIPAGDLGVGGREIGYLYGQYRKLRGAFENGTITGKGMSFGGSLVRPEATGYGAVYYVEAVMKHENDTIEGKSVVVSGFGNVAWGICKKLAELGAKAVTLSGPDGYIYDPDGVVTEEKINYMLEMRASGRNKVQDYADKFGVQFFPGEKPFGVKADIIMPAATQNDVRMEEAKKMVANGLKYYIEVANMPTTNEALKFLMEQKNMVVAPSKAVNAGGVLVSGLEMSQNSERYSWTAEEVDSKLHQIMTGIHDGSAAAAEKYGLGYNLVAGANIVGFQKVADAMMAQGICW
;
A
#
# COMPACT_ATOMS: atom_id res chain seq x y z
N MET A 1 27.25 7.58 3.66
CA MET A 1 26.09 7.40 4.56
C MET A 1 26.45 7.89 5.97
N SER A 2 25.46 8.16 6.81
CA SER A 2 25.70 8.45 8.23
C SER A 2 26.35 7.27 8.93
N LYS A 3 27.35 7.50 9.78
CA LYS A 3 28.03 6.44 10.54
C LYS A 3 27.06 5.68 11.45
N TYR A 4 26.07 6.38 11.98
CA TYR A 4 25.03 5.77 12.83
C TYR A 4 24.16 4.81 12.00
N VAL A 5 23.69 5.23 10.82
CA VAL A 5 22.93 4.36 9.92
C VAL A 5 23.74 3.13 9.50
N ASP A 6 25.01 3.32 9.10
CA ASP A 6 25.88 2.22 8.68
C ASP A 6 26.09 1.18 9.79
N ARG A 7 26.28 1.64 11.04
CA ARG A 7 26.40 0.76 12.21
C ARG A 7 25.13 -0.05 12.44
N VAL A 8 23.97 0.61 12.49
CA VAL A 8 22.68 -0.07 12.72
C VAL A 8 22.36 -1.07 11.62
N LEU A 9 22.64 -0.75 10.35
CA LEU A 9 22.45 -1.68 9.23
C LEU A 9 23.37 -2.90 9.33
N ALA A 10 24.63 -2.72 9.77
CA ALA A 10 25.55 -3.84 9.96
C ALA A 10 25.07 -4.80 11.07
N GLU A 11 24.68 -4.25 12.21
CA GLU A 11 24.10 -5.00 13.33
C GLU A 11 22.81 -5.74 12.95
N LEU A 12 21.93 -5.05 12.18
CA LEU A 12 20.69 -5.64 11.70
C LEU A 12 20.92 -6.81 10.75
N LYS A 13 21.89 -6.70 9.83
CA LYS A 13 22.27 -7.76 8.87
C LYS A 13 22.84 -8.99 9.60
N GLU A 14 23.60 -8.79 10.65
CA GLU A 14 24.13 -9.89 11.47
C GLU A 14 22.98 -10.59 12.22
N LYS A 15 22.13 -9.83 12.90
CA LYS A 15 21.03 -10.36 13.71
C LYS A 15 19.95 -11.07 12.89
N ASN A 16 19.63 -10.57 11.71
CA ASN A 16 18.50 -11.03 10.88
C ASN A 16 18.96 -11.65 9.54
N ALA A 17 20.10 -12.29 9.48
CA ALA A 17 20.71 -12.82 8.24
C ALA A 17 19.78 -13.73 7.40
N HIS A 18 18.76 -14.32 8.01
CA HIS A 18 17.78 -15.20 7.37
C HIS A 18 16.48 -14.48 6.92
N GLU A 19 16.38 -13.15 7.10
CA GLU A 19 15.21 -12.35 6.79
C GLU A 19 15.48 -11.39 5.61
N ALA A 20 15.73 -11.95 4.42
CA ALA A 20 16.21 -11.21 3.25
C ALA A 20 15.29 -10.05 2.83
N GLU A 21 13.96 -10.27 2.83
CA GLU A 21 12.99 -9.24 2.42
C GLU A 21 12.94 -8.08 3.43
N PHE A 22 13.02 -8.39 4.71
CA PHE A 22 13.08 -7.38 5.76
C PHE A 22 14.37 -6.55 5.68
N LEU A 23 15.52 -7.19 5.50
CA LEU A 23 16.81 -6.51 5.39
C LEU A 23 16.88 -5.59 4.17
N GLN A 24 16.37 -6.03 3.03
CA GLN A 24 16.32 -5.21 1.81
C GLN A 24 15.55 -3.90 2.05
N THR A 25 14.41 -3.99 2.69
CA THR A 25 13.57 -2.81 2.96
C THR A 25 14.16 -1.90 4.03
N ALA A 26 14.72 -2.47 5.09
CA ALA A 26 15.39 -1.68 6.10
C ALA A 26 16.58 -0.88 5.52
N GLU A 27 17.37 -1.51 4.63
CA GLU A 27 18.47 -0.84 3.93
C GLU A 27 17.96 0.28 3.01
N GLU A 28 16.90 0.04 2.25
CA GLU A 28 16.27 1.06 1.39
C GLU A 28 15.83 2.29 2.18
N VAL A 29 15.10 2.09 3.27
CA VAL A 29 14.58 3.20 4.07
C VAL A 29 15.70 3.92 4.82
N LEU A 30 16.52 3.19 5.59
CA LEU A 30 17.54 3.79 6.44
C LEU A 30 18.62 4.52 5.65
N SER A 31 18.95 4.06 4.43
CA SER A 31 19.93 4.74 3.58
C SER A 31 19.53 6.16 3.19
N THR A 32 18.24 6.48 3.20
CA THR A 32 17.72 7.83 2.89
C THR A 32 17.72 8.76 4.11
N LEU A 33 17.88 8.22 5.33
CA LEU A 33 17.75 8.96 6.59
C LEU A 33 19.04 9.64 7.04
N GLY A 34 20.18 9.41 6.36
CA GLY A 34 21.46 9.97 6.76
C GLY A 34 21.44 11.46 7.08
N PRO A 35 20.93 12.33 6.20
CA PRO A 35 20.90 13.79 6.45
C PRO A 35 20.09 14.17 7.70
N VAL A 36 19.03 13.46 8.00
CA VAL A 36 18.18 13.71 9.18
C VAL A 36 18.89 13.28 10.45
N VAL A 37 19.43 12.06 10.44
CA VAL A 37 20.09 11.47 11.62
C VAL A 37 21.37 12.24 11.99
N ASP A 38 22.12 12.70 11.00
CA ASP A 38 23.33 13.52 11.23
C ASP A 38 22.98 14.90 11.81
N ALA A 39 21.80 15.44 11.50
CA ALA A 39 21.30 16.68 12.08
C ALA A 39 20.77 16.51 13.52
N HIS A 40 20.51 15.28 13.98
CA HIS A 40 19.88 14.95 15.26
C HIS A 40 20.69 13.92 16.06
N PRO A 41 21.88 14.28 16.59
CA PRO A 41 22.74 13.34 17.32
C PRO A 41 22.11 12.81 18.61
N GLU A 42 21.02 13.41 19.09
CA GLU A 42 20.22 12.90 20.21
C GLU A 42 19.54 11.57 19.92
N TYR A 43 19.27 11.23 18.65
CA TYR A 43 18.65 9.97 18.26
C TYR A 43 19.54 8.77 18.62
N GLU A 44 20.86 8.88 18.38
CA GLU A 44 21.80 7.81 18.71
C GLU A 44 21.92 7.58 20.21
N LYS A 45 21.83 8.64 21.03
CA LYS A 45 21.92 8.54 22.50
C LYS A 45 20.82 7.68 23.12
N VAL A 46 19.69 7.55 22.45
CA VAL A 46 18.52 6.76 22.91
C VAL A 46 18.28 5.51 22.06
N ALA A 47 19.25 5.12 21.23
CA ALA A 47 19.17 3.97 20.34
C ALA A 47 17.88 3.99 19.49
N LEU A 48 17.55 5.16 18.90
CA LEU A 48 16.28 5.36 18.22
C LEU A 48 16.12 4.44 16.99
N LEU A 49 17.15 4.33 16.15
CA LEU A 49 17.10 3.49 14.95
C LEU A 49 17.06 2.01 15.30
N GLU A 50 17.82 1.58 16.30
CA GLU A 50 17.81 0.20 16.80
C GLU A 50 16.42 -0.20 17.27
N ARG A 51 15.75 0.69 18.03
CA ARG A 51 14.35 0.50 18.47
C ARG A 51 13.37 0.53 17.32
N MET A 52 13.62 1.35 16.30
CA MET A 52 12.73 1.52 15.16
C MET A 52 12.76 0.35 14.18
N VAL A 53 13.87 -0.36 14.07
CA VAL A 53 14.00 -1.55 13.20
C VAL A 53 13.63 -2.85 13.90
N GLU A 54 13.39 -2.81 15.20
CA GLU A 54 12.92 -3.98 15.96
C GLU A 54 11.41 -3.87 16.18
N PRO A 55 10.58 -4.87 15.77
CA PRO A 55 9.16 -4.84 16.07
C PRO A 55 8.89 -4.90 17.56
N GLU A 56 7.92 -4.13 18.04
CA GLU A 56 7.54 -4.11 19.46
C GLU A 56 7.00 -5.47 19.92
N ARG A 57 6.32 -6.20 19.02
CA ARG A 57 5.82 -7.55 19.30
C ARG A 57 5.60 -8.36 18.04
N THR A 58 5.99 -9.63 18.09
CA THR A 58 5.67 -10.64 17.08
C THR A 58 4.83 -11.75 17.72
N ILE A 59 3.71 -12.08 17.08
CA ILE A 59 2.78 -13.12 17.50
C ILE A 59 2.72 -14.17 16.37
N GLU A 60 3.02 -15.41 16.70
CA GLU A 60 2.94 -16.56 15.81
C GLU A 60 2.04 -17.61 16.45
N PHE A 61 1.13 -18.18 15.67
CA PHE A 61 0.15 -19.14 16.17
C PHE A 61 -0.24 -20.17 15.13
N ARG A 62 -0.72 -21.32 15.60
CA ARG A 62 -1.23 -22.42 14.78
C ARG A 62 -2.70 -22.18 14.43
N VAL A 63 -3.06 -22.43 13.16
CA VAL A 63 -4.42 -22.30 12.64
C VAL A 63 -4.89 -23.66 12.09
N PRO A 64 -5.53 -24.52 12.88
CA PRO A 64 -6.14 -25.76 12.40
C PRO A 64 -7.52 -25.48 11.79
N TRP A 65 -7.84 -26.11 10.68
CA TRP A 65 -9.15 -26.00 10.04
C TRP A 65 -9.48 -27.29 9.28
N VAL A 66 -10.75 -27.45 8.91
CA VAL A 66 -11.26 -28.67 8.25
C VAL A 66 -11.80 -28.28 6.86
N ASP A 67 -11.39 -29.03 5.82
CA ASP A 67 -11.91 -28.84 4.47
C ASP A 67 -13.31 -29.44 4.28
N ASP A 68 -13.87 -29.31 3.08
CA ASP A 68 -15.23 -29.83 2.77
C ASP A 68 -15.29 -31.36 2.72
N ASN A 69 -14.13 -32.04 2.63
CA ASN A 69 -14.03 -33.48 2.68
C ASN A 69 -13.82 -34.03 4.11
N GLY A 70 -13.72 -33.16 5.11
CA GLY A 70 -13.49 -33.54 6.49
C GLY A 70 -12.01 -33.75 6.86
N ALA A 71 -11.07 -33.43 5.95
CA ALA A 71 -9.64 -33.50 6.23
C ALA A 71 -9.19 -32.29 7.07
N VAL A 72 -8.31 -32.55 8.05
CA VAL A 72 -7.75 -31.51 8.92
C VAL A 72 -6.50 -30.94 8.30
N HIS A 73 -6.45 -29.64 8.19
CA HIS A 73 -5.29 -28.86 7.74
C HIS A 73 -4.76 -27.98 8.87
N VAL A 74 -3.47 -27.66 8.80
CA VAL A 74 -2.80 -26.79 9.77
C VAL A 74 -1.98 -25.76 9.03
N ASN A 75 -2.30 -24.50 9.24
CA ASN A 75 -1.55 -23.35 8.75
C ASN A 75 -0.90 -22.59 9.91
N ARG A 76 0.00 -21.68 9.58
CA ARG A 76 0.65 -20.78 10.52
C ARG A 76 0.09 -19.38 10.37
N GLY A 77 -0.32 -18.77 11.47
CA GLY A 77 -0.77 -17.38 11.53
C GLY A 77 0.29 -16.47 12.14
N TYR A 78 0.34 -15.22 11.68
CA TYR A 78 1.28 -14.20 12.13
C TYR A 78 0.57 -12.88 12.39
N ARG A 79 1.04 -12.14 13.39
CA ARG A 79 0.80 -10.70 13.56
C ARG A 79 2.05 -10.03 14.09
N VAL A 80 2.60 -9.10 13.33
CA VAL A 80 3.74 -8.27 13.71
C VAL A 80 3.19 -6.89 14.06
N GLN A 81 3.21 -6.54 15.33
CA GLN A 81 2.93 -5.22 15.88
C GLN A 81 4.24 -4.47 15.89
N PHE A 82 4.46 -3.65 14.84
CA PHE A 82 5.80 -3.16 14.54
C PHE A 82 6.16 -1.93 15.36
N ASN A 83 5.31 -0.88 15.31
CA ASN A 83 5.52 0.35 16.05
C ASN A 83 4.19 1.01 16.39
N GLY A 84 3.93 1.25 17.67
CA GLY A 84 2.71 1.85 18.20
C GLY A 84 2.85 3.30 18.65
N ALA A 85 3.98 3.98 18.41
CA ALA A 85 4.25 5.29 18.96
C ALA A 85 3.26 6.40 18.54
N ILE A 86 2.68 6.31 17.35
CA ILE A 86 1.77 7.33 16.81
C ILE A 86 0.28 6.94 16.83
N GLY A 87 -0.05 5.77 17.34
CA GLY A 87 -1.44 5.29 17.44
C GLY A 87 -1.52 3.76 17.48
N PRO A 88 -2.73 3.19 17.53
CA PRO A 88 -2.90 1.75 17.53
C PRO A 88 -2.24 1.10 16.32
N TYR A 89 -1.72 -0.11 16.48
CA TYR A 89 -1.09 -0.83 15.38
C TYR A 89 -2.10 -1.00 14.23
N LYS A 90 -1.67 -0.73 13.00
CA LYS A 90 -2.55 -0.75 11.83
C LYS A 90 -1.86 -1.38 10.63
N GLY A 91 -2.51 -2.37 10.02
CA GLY A 91 -2.01 -3.00 8.79
C GLY A 91 -2.80 -4.23 8.39
N GLY A 92 -2.74 -4.57 7.09
CA GLY A 92 -3.51 -5.64 6.48
C GLY A 92 -3.14 -7.05 6.95
N LEU A 93 -4.04 -7.99 6.71
CA LEU A 93 -3.83 -9.44 6.78
C LEU A 93 -3.65 -9.98 5.35
N ARG A 94 -2.62 -10.78 5.13
CA ARG A 94 -2.34 -11.43 3.85
C ARG A 94 -2.51 -12.93 3.97
N PHE A 95 -3.31 -13.54 3.07
CA PHE A 95 -3.42 -14.99 2.96
C PHE A 95 -2.84 -15.44 1.62
N ALA A 96 -1.66 -16.04 1.68
CA ALA A 96 -0.95 -16.55 0.51
C ALA A 96 0.13 -17.56 0.93
N PRO A 97 0.42 -18.58 0.10
CA PRO A 97 1.42 -19.60 0.42
C PRO A 97 2.84 -19.06 0.71
N SER A 98 3.14 -17.88 0.18
CA SER A 98 4.43 -17.21 0.37
C SER A 98 4.61 -16.51 1.72
N VAL A 99 3.54 -16.40 2.53
CA VAL A 99 3.60 -15.67 3.81
C VAL A 99 4.54 -16.36 4.79
N ASN A 100 5.48 -15.59 5.31
CA ASN A 100 6.41 -15.97 6.35
C ASN A 100 6.72 -14.77 7.26
N LEU A 101 7.48 -14.97 8.33
CA LEU A 101 7.78 -13.91 9.30
C LEU A 101 8.59 -12.76 8.70
N SER A 102 9.59 -13.04 7.83
CA SER A 102 10.40 -12.00 7.17
C SER A 102 9.53 -11.06 6.34
N ILE A 103 8.60 -11.61 5.55
CA ILE A 103 7.63 -10.82 4.77
C ILE A 103 6.71 -10.00 5.68
N MET A 104 6.25 -10.55 6.81
CA MET A 104 5.40 -9.81 7.75
C MET A 104 6.17 -8.70 8.45
N LYS A 105 7.43 -8.89 8.82
CA LYS A 105 8.31 -7.84 9.37
C LYS A 105 8.57 -6.74 8.33
N PHE A 106 8.94 -7.11 7.12
CA PHE A 106 9.10 -6.18 6.00
C PHE A 106 7.89 -5.27 5.82
N LEU A 107 6.72 -5.89 5.63
CA LEU A 107 5.48 -5.16 5.38
C LEU A 107 5.01 -4.34 6.60
N GLY A 108 5.28 -4.81 7.83
CA GLY A 108 4.97 -4.08 9.06
C GLY A 108 5.84 -2.84 9.25
N PHE A 109 7.12 -2.95 8.90
CA PHE A 109 8.08 -1.85 8.91
C PHE A 109 7.68 -0.76 7.90
N GLU A 110 7.42 -1.13 6.64
CA GLU A 110 6.92 -0.18 5.62
C GLU A 110 5.60 0.46 6.04
N GLN A 111 4.70 -0.33 6.64
CA GLN A 111 3.40 0.15 7.07
C GLN A 111 3.52 1.25 8.13
N THR A 112 4.53 1.18 9.01
CA THR A 112 4.80 2.22 10.01
C THR A 112 5.02 3.58 9.35
N PHE A 113 5.89 3.66 8.35
CA PHE A 113 6.17 4.93 7.64
C PHE A 113 5.02 5.36 6.73
N LYS A 114 4.38 4.42 6.07
CA LYS A 114 3.21 4.72 5.22
C LYS A 114 2.06 5.31 6.02
N ASN A 115 1.74 4.73 7.19
CA ASN A 115 0.68 5.24 8.06
C ASN A 115 1.02 6.62 8.61
N SER A 116 2.27 6.86 8.98
CA SER A 116 2.72 8.15 9.51
C SER A 116 2.54 9.29 8.51
N LEU A 117 2.70 9.03 7.20
CA LEU A 117 2.48 10.02 6.14
C LEU A 117 1.03 10.54 6.12
N THR A 118 0.05 9.70 6.46
CA THR A 118 -1.36 10.09 6.45
C THR A 118 -1.73 11.14 7.50
N THR A 119 -0.84 11.41 8.44
CA THR A 119 -1.07 12.23 9.65
C THR A 119 -2.11 11.70 10.62
N LEU A 120 -2.85 10.66 10.27
CA LEU A 120 -3.81 10.01 11.15
C LEU A 120 -3.10 9.21 12.28
N PRO A 121 -3.75 9.02 13.44
CA PRO A 121 -3.17 8.32 14.58
C PRO A 121 -3.19 6.80 14.35
N MET A 122 -2.23 6.31 13.57
CA MET A 122 -2.09 4.89 13.22
C MET A 122 -0.63 4.47 13.28
N GLY A 123 -0.32 3.51 14.14
CA GLY A 123 0.95 2.81 14.17
C GLY A 123 1.12 1.85 12.99
N GLY A 124 2.16 1.04 13.01
CA GLY A 124 2.45 0.05 11.96
C GLY A 124 2.29 -1.38 12.43
N ALA A 125 1.62 -2.20 11.61
CA ALA A 125 1.53 -3.65 11.79
C ALA A 125 1.36 -4.38 10.47
N LYS A 126 1.59 -5.69 10.49
CA LYS A 126 1.23 -6.60 9.41
C LYS A 126 0.94 -8.00 9.96
N GLY A 127 0.03 -8.71 9.30
CA GLY A 127 -0.26 -10.09 9.67
C GLY A 127 -0.65 -10.92 8.47
N GLY A 128 -0.92 -12.19 8.71
CA GLY A 128 -1.36 -13.08 7.67
C GLY A 128 -1.12 -14.55 7.98
N SER A 129 -1.25 -15.38 6.95
CA SER A 129 -1.06 -16.82 7.03
C SER A 129 -0.57 -17.36 5.69
N ASP A 130 0.13 -18.48 5.73
CA ASP A 130 0.51 -19.30 4.57
C ASP A 130 -0.68 -20.05 3.93
N PHE A 131 -1.90 -19.75 4.35
CA PHE A 131 -3.14 -20.26 3.77
C PHE A 131 -3.37 -19.72 2.35
N ASP A 132 -3.68 -20.62 1.41
CA ASP A 132 -4.07 -20.23 0.05
C ASP A 132 -5.60 -20.26 -0.08
N PRO A 133 -6.27 -19.11 -0.25
CA PRO A 133 -7.71 -19.03 -0.45
C PRO A 133 -8.15 -19.43 -1.87
N ASN A 134 -7.22 -19.51 -2.85
CA ASN A 134 -7.57 -19.82 -4.22
C ASN A 134 -8.08 -21.26 -4.35
N GLY A 135 -9.21 -21.43 -5.05
CA GLY A 135 -9.83 -22.74 -5.24
C GLY A 135 -10.52 -23.34 -4.01
N ARG A 136 -10.58 -22.59 -2.89
CA ARG A 136 -11.31 -23.00 -1.70
C ARG A 136 -12.78 -22.54 -1.75
N SER A 137 -13.67 -23.35 -1.16
CA SER A 137 -15.07 -22.96 -1.00
C SER A 137 -15.23 -21.82 0.02
N ASP A 138 -16.36 -21.12 -0.06
CA ASP A 138 -16.70 -20.10 0.93
C ASP A 138 -16.77 -20.67 2.35
N ASN A 139 -17.23 -21.92 2.51
CA ASN A 139 -17.29 -22.59 3.80
C ASN A 139 -15.89 -22.94 4.34
N GLU A 140 -14.96 -23.37 3.50
CA GLU A 140 -13.57 -23.62 3.89
C GLU A 140 -12.90 -22.32 4.34
N ILE A 141 -13.04 -21.24 3.55
CA ILE A 141 -12.48 -19.91 3.89
C ILE A 141 -13.10 -19.38 5.19
N MET A 142 -14.39 -19.55 5.39
CA MET A 142 -15.06 -19.14 6.63
C MET A 142 -14.50 -19.90 7.85
N ARG A 143 -14.36 -21.22 7.76
CA ARG A 143 -13.78 -22.04 8.85
C ARG A 143 -12.34 -21.63 9.15
N PHE A 144 -11.53 -21.38 8.10
CA PHE A 144 -10.19 -20.89 8.27
C PHE A 144 -10.16 -19.53 8.98
N CYS A 145 -10.94 -18.54 8.52
CA CYS A 145 -11.04 -17.22 9.12
C CYS A 145 -11.47 -17.28 10.59
N GLN A 146 -12.41 -18.14 10.92
CA GLN A 146 -12.87 -18.33 12.29
C GLN A 146 -11.77 -18.91 13.19
N SER A 147 -11.05 -19.92 12.71
CA SER A 147 -9.91 -20.49 13.43
C SER A 147 -8.79 -19.46 13.63
N PHE A 148 -8.42 -18.74 12.56
CA PHE A 148 -7.41 -17.68 12.60
C PHE A 148 -7.78 -16.60 13.64
N MET A 149 -9.02 -16.10 13.61
CA MET A 149 -9.49 -15.06 14.52
C MET A 149 -9.60 -15.56 15.97
N THR A 150 -9.84 -16.83 16.20
CA THR A 150 -9.90 -17.43 17.55
C THR A 150 -8.57 -17.29 18.30
N GLU A 151 -7.46 -17.29 17.58
CA GLU A 151 -6.14 -16.98 18.17
C GLU A 151 -5.86 -15.47 18.20
N LEU A 152 -6.15 -14.76 17.10
CA LEU A 152 -5.78 -13.36 16.95
C LEU A 152 -6.57 -12.41 17.86
N TYR A 153 -7.84 -12.70 18.20
CA TYR A 153 -8.73 -11.74 18.89
C TYR A 153 -8.20 -11.20 20.22
N ARG A 154 -7.33 -11.94 20.89
CA ARG A 154 -6.72 -11.56 22.16
C ARG A 154 -5.73 -10.39 22.04
N HIS A 155 -5.27 -10.13 20.84
CA HIS A 155 -4.16 -9.23 20.53
C HIS A 155 -4.60 -7.99 19.75
N ILE A 156 -5.88 -7.92 19.36
CA ILE A 156 -6.44 -6.84 18.56
C ILE A 156 -7.61 -6.15 19.25
N GLY A 157 -7.96 -4.98 18.77
CA GLY A 157 -9.08 -4.19 19.29
C GLY A 157 -9.04 -2.77 18.75
N PRO A 158 -10.13 -1.99 18.89
CA PRO A 158 -10.25 -0.64 18.31
C PRO A 158 -9.13 0.32 18.72
N ASP A 159 -8.60 0.15 19.93
CA ASP A 159 -7.59 1.04 20.52
C ASP A 159 -6.22 0.34 20.69
N VAL A 160 -6.06 -0.87 20.19
CA VAL A 160 -4.84 -1.67 20.35
C VAL A 160 -4.20 -1.97 19.00
N ASP A 161 -4.90 -2.73 18.16
CA ASP A 161 -4.40 -3.20 16.87
C ASP A 161 -5.58 -3.46 15.94
N ILE A 162 -5.55 -2.86 14.75
CA ILE A 162 -6.67 -2.83 13.83
C ILE A 162 -6.24 -3.43 12.48
N PRO A 163 -6.46 -4.74 12.26
CA PRO A 163 -6.24 -5.37 10.98
C PRO A 163 -7.11 -4.79 9.85
N ALA A 164 -6.71 -5.08 8.62
CA ALA A 164 -7.43 -4.74 7.40
C ALA A 164 -7.28 -5.83 6.35
N GLY A 165 -7.88 -5.66 5.18
CA GLY A 165 -7.64 -6.51 4.02
C GLY A 165 -6.29 -6.26 3.36
N ASP A 166 -5.77 -7.29 2.70
CA ASP A 166 -4.60 -7.28 1.82
C ASP A 166 -4.74 -8.45 0.81
N LEU A 167 -3.68 -8.88 0.16
CA LEU A 167 -3.69 -10.01 -0.77
C LEU A 167 -4.36 -11.26 -0.14
N GLY A 168 -5.35 -11.82 -0.81
CA GLY A 168 -6.12 -12.98 -0.34
C GLY A 168 -7.10 -12.69 0.79
N VAL A 169 -7.26 -11.43 1.21
CA VAL A 169 -8.21 -11.00 2.25
C VAL A 169 -9.02 -9.81 1.74
N GLY A 170 -10.18 -10.09 1.20
CA GLY A 170 -11.16 -9.10 0.74
C GLY A 170 -12.31 -8.90 1.72
N GLY A 171 -13.37 -8.26 1.24
CA GLY A 171 -14.57 -7.97 2.06
C GLY A 171 -15.24 -9.21 2.64
N ARG A 172 -15.21 -10.35 1.93
CA ARG A 172 -15.72 -11.65 2.40
C ARG A 172 -14.94 -12.13 3.62
N GLU A 173 -13.62 -12.21 3.52
CA GLU A 173 -12.75 -12.65 4.61
C GLU A 173 -12.83 -11.70 5.81
N ILE A 174 -12.86 -10.39 5.57
CA ILE A 174 -13.08 -9.37 6.62
C ILE A 174 -14.41 -9.61 7.34
N GLY A 175 -15.47 -9.95 6.62
CA GLY A 175 -16.76 -10.29 7.20
C GLY A 175 -16.69 -11.51 8.12
N TYR A 176 -16.05 -12.60 7.68
CA TYR A 176 -15.88 -13.82 8.47
C TYR A 176 -15.00 -13.60 9.71
N LEU A 177 -13.91 -12.86 9.55
CA LEU A 177 -13.02 -12.49 10.66
C LEU A 177 -13.74 -11.64 11.71
N TYR A 178 -14.47 -10.60 11.27
CA TYR A 178 -15.22 -9.73 12.18
C TYR A 178 -16.36 -10.47 12.88
N GLY A 179 -17.09 -11.32 12.16
CA GLY A 179 -18.18 -12.13 12.74
C GLY A 179 -17.68 -13.01 13.89
N GLN A 180 -16.53 -13.66 13.74
CA GLN A 180 -15.90 -14.47 14.78
C GLN A 180 -15.39 -13.60 15.94
N TYR A 181 -14.73 -12.47 15.66
CA TYR A 181 -14.28 -11.54 16.69
C TYR A 181 -15.44 -11.08 17.57
N ARG A 182 -16.53 -10.60 16.95
CA ARG A 182 -17.73 -10.14 17.67
C ARG A 182 -18.34 -11.25 18.55
N LYS A 183 -18.34 -12.49 18.06
CA LYS A 183 -18.82 -13.65 18.83
C LYS A 183 -17.97 -13.90 20.06
N LEU A 184 -16.65 -13.85 19.93
CA LEU A 184 -15.71 -14.12 21.03
C LEU A 184 -15.68 -12.98 22.06
N ARG A 185 -15.77 -11.74 21.59
CA ARG A 185 -15.78 -10.56 22.48
C ARG A 185 -17.10 -10.33 23.20
N GLY A 186 -18.21 -10.77 22.59
CA GLY A 186 -19.56 -10.49 23.11
C GLY A 186 -19.94 -9.00 23.06
N ALA A 187 -19.24 -8.19 22.25
CA ALA A 187 -19.44 -6.75 22.12
C ALA A 187 -19.41 -6.31 20.65
N PHE A 188 -20.09 -5.19 20.33
CA PHE A 188 -20.06 -4.56 19.01
C PHE A 188 -18.92 -3.54 18.95
N GLU A 189 -17.71 -4.04 18.75
CA GLU A 189 -16.46 -3.26 18.59
C GLU A 189 -16.10 -3.19 17.09
N ASN A 190 -16.92 -2.49 16.28
CA ASN A 190 -16.74 -2.45 14.82
C ASN A 190 -15.48 -1.73 14.35
N GLY A 191 -14.84 -0.94 15.21
CA GLY A 191 -13.54 -0.31 14.95
C GLY A 191 -12.34 -1.27 15.00
N THR A 192 -12.54 -2.55 15.36
CA THR A 192 -11.43 -3.52 15.51
C THR A 192 -10.81 -3.98 14.18
N ILE A 193 -11.49 -3.81 13.07
CA ILE A 193 -11.02 -4.21 11.73
C ILE A 193 -11.57 -3.23 10.69
N THR A 194 -10.82 -2.94 9.63
CA THR A 194 -11.27 -2.08 8.53
C THR A 194 -11.36 -2.83 7.20
N GLY A 195 -12.05 -2.21 6.23
CA GLY A 195 -12.42 -2.86 4.97
C GLY A 195 -13.72 -3.63 5.08
N LYS A 196 -14.54 -3.30 6.07
CA LYS A 196 -15.86 -3.90 6.30
C LYS A 196 -16.86 -3.50 5.21
N GLY A 197 -17.88 -4.33 5.04
CA GLY A 197 -19.08 -3.97 4.28
C GLY A 197 -19.86 -2.83 4.96
N MET A 198 -20.62 -2.07 4.17
CA MET A 198 -21.43 -0.93 4.66
C MET A 198 -22.45 -1.34 5.72
N SER A 199 -22.95 -2.59 5.67
CA SER A 199 -23.95 -3.11 6.61
C SER A 199 -23.45 -3.27 8.05
N PHE A 200 -22.14 -3.21 8.29
CA PHE A 200 -21.55 -3.37 9.63
C PHE A 200 -20.36 -2.44 9.92
N GLY A 201 -20.40 -1.23 9.37
CA GLY A 201 -19.49 -0.14 9.73
C GLY A 201 -18.34 0.09 8.77
N GLY A 202 -18.50 -0.27 7.50
CA GLY A 202 -17.58 0.09 6.42
C GLY A 202 -17.65 1.57 6.04
N SER A 203 -16.72 2.04 5.23
CA SER A 203 -16.67 3.40 4.69
C SER A 203 -16.93 3.40 3.19
N LEU A 204 -17.65 4.42 2.71
CA LEU A 204 -17.73 4.76 1.29
C LEU A 204 -16.34 5.13 0.75
N VAL A 205 -16.19 5.11 -0.57
CA VAL A 205 -14.93 5.41 -1.31
C VAL A 205 -13.79 4.41 -1.02
N ARG A 206 -13.96 3.41 -0.14
CA ARG A 206 -12.87 2.48 0.22
C ARG A 206 -12.36 1.63 -0.96
N PRO A 207 -13.20 1.10 -1.88
CA PRO A 207 -12.74 0.38 -3.06
C PRO A 207 -11.89 1.22 -4.01
N GLU A 208 -12.24 2.48 -4.19
CA GLU A 208 -11.59 3.46 -5.06
C GLU A 208 -10.35 4.09 -4.44
N ALA A 209 -10.26 4.10 -3.12
CA ALA A 209 -9.37 4.97 -2.34
C ALA A 209 -7.90 4.97 -2.78
N THR A 210 -7.33 3.81 -3.10
CA THR A 210 -5.92 3.74 -3.53
C THR A 210 -5.74 4.41 -4.90
N GLY A 211 -6.63 4.13 -5.84
CA GLY A 211 -6.59 4.73 -7.18
C GLY A 211 -6.87 6.23 -7.15
N TYR A 212 -7.91 6.66 -6.43
CA TYR A 212 -8.24 8.07 -6.25
C TYR A 212 -7.09 8.84 -5.59
N GLY A 213 -6.57 8.30 -4.49
CA GLY A 213 -5.44 8.90 -3.79
C GLY A 213 -4.20 9.05 -4.68
N ALA A 214 -3.90 8.04 -5.50
CA ALA A 214 -2.78 8.12 -6.44
C ALA A 214 -2.97 9.26 -7.46
N VAL A 215 -4.18 9.47 -7.97
CA VAL A 215 -4.46 10.57 -8.91
C VAL A 215 -4.38 11.92 -8.20
N TYR A 216 -4.88 12.07 -6.98
CA TYR A 216 -4.73 13.31 -6.20
C TYR A 216 -3.27 13.63 -5.88
N TYR A 217 -2.45 12.60 -5.65
CA TYR A 217 -1.01 12.81 -5.51
C TYR A 217 -0.39 13.33 -6.81
N VAL A 218 -0.81 12.80 -7.98
CA VAL A 218 -0.38 13.30 -9.29
C VAL A 218 -0.77 14.75 -9.50
N GLU A 219 -2.00 15.15 -9.13
CA GLU A 219 -2.41 16.56 -9.21
C GLU A 219 -1.49 17.48 -8.40
N ALA A 220 -1.13 17.05 -7.18
CA ALA A 220 -0.21 17.83 -6.34
C ALA A 220 1.19 17.92 -6.96
N VAL A 221 1.73 16.83 -7.52
CA VAL A 221 2.98 16.82 -8.28
C VAL A 221 2.93 17.80 -9.47
N MET A 222 1.87 17.73 -10.26
CA MET A 222 1.73 18.59 -11.44
C MET A 222 1.57 20.06 -11.07
N LYS A 223 0.82 20.36 -10.03
CA LYS A 223 0.71 21.72 -9.50
C LYS A 223 2.06 22.28 -9.07
N HIS A 224 2.91 21.49 -8.43
CA HIS A 224 4.28 21.87 -8.08
C HIS A 224 5.12 22.16 -9.34
N GLU A 225 4.94 21.37 -10.39
CA GLU A 225 5.62 21.52 -11.68
C GLU A 225 5.02 22.60 -12.60
N ASN A 226 4.02 23.38 -12.13
CA ASN A 226 3.24 24.32 -12.91
C ASN A 226 2.58 23.69 -14.16
N ASP A 227 2.10 22.46 -14.01
CA ASP A 227 1.42 21.66 -15.05
C ASP A 227 0.02 21.27 -14.58
N THR A 228 -0.80 20.68 -15.46
CA THR A 228 -2.16 20.22 -15.16
C THR A 228 -2.37 18.79 -15.63
N ILE A 229 -3.23 18.04 -14.92
CA ILE A 229 -3.60 16.68 -15.28
C ILE A 229 -4.59 16.64 -16.47
N GLU A 230 -5.36 17.70 -16.66
CA GLU A 230 -6.33 17.79 -17.75
C GLU A 230 -5.68 17.59 -19.12
N GLY A 231 -6.28 16.74 -19.94
CA GLY A 231 -5.80 16.41 -21.29
C GLY A 231 -4.61 15.45 -21.33
N LYS A 232 -4.05 15.02 -20.20
CA LYS A 232 -2.89 14.11 -20.15
C LYS A 232 -3.27 12.68 -20.54
N SER A 233 -2.31 12.01 -21.19
CA SER A 233 -2.34 10.57 -21.46
C SER A 233 -1.59 9.83 -20.37
N VAL A 234 -2.20 8.74 -19.88
CA VAL A 234 -1.66 7.97 -18.75
C VAL A 234 -1.57 6.50 -19.10
N VAL A 235 -0.37 5.94 -18.99
CA VAL A 235 -0.16 4.49 -19.01
C VAL A 235 -0.45 3.93 -17.62
N VAL A 236 -1.41 3.00 -17.54
CA VAL A 236 -1.76 2.29 -16.30
C VAL A 236 -1.51 0.81 -16.51
N SER A 237 -0.78 0.17 -15.58
CA SER A 237 -0.67 -1.29 -15.55
C SER A 237 -1.68 -1.90 -14.57
N GLY A 238 -2.15 -3.13 -14.87
CA GLY A 238 -3.21 -3.78 -14.12
C GLY A 238 -4.61 -3.43 -14.60
N PHE A 239 -5.62 -4.14 -14.07
CA PHE A 239 -7.06 -3.86 -14.23
C PHE A 239 -7.85 -4.21 -12.95
N GLY A 240 -7.14 -4.30 -11.81
CA GLY A 240 -7.73 -4.50 -10.49
C GLY A 240 -8.38 -3.23 -9.91
N ASN A 241 -8.76 -3.26 -8.61
CA ASN A 241 -9.39 -2.11 -7.92
C ASN A 241 -8.59 -0.82 -8.05
N VAL A 242 -7.27 -0.90 -7.95
CA VAL A 242 -6.39 0.27 -8.01
C VAL A 242 -6.45 0.90 -9.39
N ALA A 243 -6.23 0.12 -10.44
CA ALA A 243 -6.31 0.59 -11.83
C ALA A 243 -7.72 1.12 -12.17
N TRP A 244 -8.76 0.44 -11.71
CA TRP A 244 -10.15 0.91 -11.86
C TRP A 244 -10.37 2.28 -11.21
N GLY A 245 -9.94 2.47 -9.96
CA GLY A 245 -10.02 3.77 -9.28
C GLY A 245 -9.21 4.86 -10.00
N ILE A 246 -8.01 4.54 -10.49
CA ILE A 246 -7.21 5.47 -11.30
C ILE A 246 -7.99 5.90 -12.54
N CYS A 247 -8.49 4.96 -13.36
CA CYS A 247 -9.22 5.27 -14.58
C CYS A 247 -10.45 6.14 -14.32
N LYS A 248 -11.21 5.82 -13.27
CA LYS A 248 -12.41 6.57 -12.88
C LYS A 248 -12.06 8.01 -12.50
N LYS A 249 -11.06 8.22 -11.64
CA LYS A 249 -10.67 9.57 -11.22
C LYS A 249 -9.98 10.38 -12.33
N LEU A 250 -9.16 9.75 -13.16
CA LEU A 250 -8.56 10.41 -14.34
C LEU A 250 -9.64 10.93 -15.30
N ALA A 251 -10.68 10.12 -15.58
CA ALA A 251 -11.79 10.52 -16.43
C ALA A 251 -12.56 11.71 -15.85
N GLU A 252 -12.81 11.73 -14.53
CA GLU A 252 -13.44 12.85 -13.82
C GLU A 252 -12.62 14.16 -13.95
N LEU A 253 -11.29 14.06 -14.01
CA LEU A 253 -10.37 15.21 -14.09
C LEU A 253 -9.93 15.55 -15.52
N GLY A 254 -10.54 14.94 -16.54
CA GLY A 254 -10.28 15.24 -17.94
C GLY A 254 -8.98 14.64 -18.50
N ALA A 255 -8.37 13.68 -17.81
CA ALA A 255 -7.25 12.88 -18.30
C ALA A 255 -7.71 11.49 -18.78
N LYS A 256 -6.86 10.77 -19.49
CA LYS A 256 -7.22 9.45 -20.03
C LYS A 256 -6.17 8.37 -19.77
N ALA A 257 -6.60 7.27 -19.17
CA ALA A 257 -5.82 6.04 -19.12
C ALA A 257 -5.87 5.37 -20.51
N VAL A 258 -4.72 5.24 -21.16
CA VAL A 258 -4.63 4.69 -22.52
C VAL A 258 -4.25 3.22 -22.57
N THR A 259 -3.94 2.60 -21.43
CA THR A 259 -3.61 1.17 -21.32
C THR A 259 -4.24 0.55 -20.08
N LEU A 260 -4.53 -0.75 -20.18
CA LEU A 260 -4.75 -1.67 -19.06
C LEU A 260 -3.88 -2.90 -19.33
N SER A 261 -3.41 -3.59 -18.29
CA SER A 261 -2.63 -4.82 -18.47
C SER A 261 -3.06 -5.93 -17.53
N GLY A 262 -2.87 -7.16 -17.98
CA GLY A 262 -3.13 -8.38 -17.24
C GLY A 262 -2.00 -9.40 -17.42
N PRO A 263 -2.14 -10.61 -16.86
CA PRO A 263 -1.17 -11.69 -17.09
C PRO A 263 -1.04 -12.11 -18.55
N ASP A 264 -2.06 -11.86 -19.34
CA ASP A 264 -2.16 -12.21 -20.77
C ASP A 264 -1.55 -11.17 -21.73
N GLY A 265 -1.25 -9.94 -21.24
CA GLY A 265 -0.70 -8.86 -22.03
C GLY A 265 -1.26 -7.49 -21.65
N TYR A 266 -1.31 -6.56 -22.62
CA TYR A 266 -1.93 -5.25 -22.40
C TYR A 266 -2.79 -4.81 -23.58
N ILE A 267 -3.72 -3.89 -23.32
CA ILE A 267 -4.49 -3.19 -24.34
C ILE A 267 -3.99 -1.76 -24.52
N TYR A 268 -4.11 -1.24 -25.75
CA TYR A 268 -3.92 0.16 -26.05
C TYR A 268 -5.20 0.77 -26.61
N ASP A 269 -5.78 1.69 -25.86
CA ASP A 269 -6.99 2.42 -26.20
C ASP A 269 -6.64 3.92 -26.36
N PRO A 270 -6.46 4.42 -27.58
CA PRO A 270 -6.06 5.81 -27.82
C PRO A 270 -7.12 6.83 -27.38
N ASP A 271 -8.39 6.44 -27.35
CA ASP A 271 -9.49 7.28 -26.84
C ASP A 271 -9.55 7.29 -25.32
N GLY A 272 -8.91 6.29 -24.69
CA GLY A 272 -8.82 6.12 -23.26
C GLY A 272 -9.99 5.40 -22.62
N VAL A 273 -9.75 4.90 -21.40
CA VAL A 273 -10.76 4.29 -20.52
C VAL A 273 -11.48 5.41 -19.76
N VAL A 274 -12.34 6.16 -20.46
CA VAL A 274 -12.94 7.40 -19.94
C VAL A 274 -14.47 7.38 -19.89
N THR A 275 -15.13 6.45 -20.58
CA THR A 275 -16.60 6.35 -20.53
C THR A 275 -17.04 5.48 -19.36
N GLU A 276 -18.22 5.76 -18.83
CA GLU A 276 -18.81 4.96 -17.75
C GLU A 276 -18.91 3.47 -18.15
N GLU A 277 -19.26 3.17 -19.40
CA GLU A 277 -19.32 1.79 -19.91
C GLU A 277 -17.95 1.10 -19.82
N LYS A 278 -16.87 1.75 -20.28
CA LYS A 278 -15.51 1.21 -20.25
C LYS A 278 -15.03 0.98 -18.79
N ILE A 279 -15.30 1.94 -17.91
CA ILE A 279 -14.92 1.88 -16.49
C ILE A 279 -15.70 0.76 -15.77
N ASN A 280 -17.01 0.65 -16.00
CA ASN A 280 -17.82 -0.40 -15.39
C ASN A 280 -17.45 -1.78 -15.90
N TYR A 281 -17.06 -1.90 -17.17
CA TYR A 281 -16.62 -3.18 -17.74
C TYR A 281 -15.37 -3.73 -17.06
N MET A 282 -14.49 -2.88 -16.52
CA MET A 282 -13.37 -3.36 -15.70
C MET A 282 -13.83 -4.17 -14.47
N LEU A 283 -14.97 -3.78 -13.85
CA LEU A 283 -15.57 -4.54 -12.74
C LEU A 283 -16.14 -5.87 -13.20
N GLU A 284 -16.79 -5.91 -14.39
CA GLU A 284 -17.31 -7.14 -14.99
C GLU A 284 -16.17 -8.13 -15.33
N MET A 285 -15.07 -7.64 -15.91
CA MET A 285 -13.88 -8.45 -16.21
C MET A 285 -13.32 -9.10 -14.94
N ARG A 286 -13.26 -8.35 -13.85
CA ARG A 286 -12.81 -8.87 -12.54
C ARG A 286 -13.77 -9.90 -11.97
N ALA A 287 -15.07 -9.63 -12.01
CA ALA A 287 -16.10 -10.54 -11.53
C ALA A 287 -16.14 -11.86 -12.32
N SER A 288 -15.72 -11.86 -13.59
CA SER A 288 -15.64 -13.06 -14.42
C SER A 288 -14.63 -14.10 -13.94
N GLY A 289 -13.63 -13.69 -13.14
CA GLY A 289 -12.55 -14.56 -12.65
C GLY A 289 -11.58 -15.07 -13.74
N ARG A 290 -11.76 -14.69 -15.02
CA ARG A 290 -10.91 -15.17 -16.13
C ARG A 290 -9.52 -14.55 -16.12
N ASN A 291 -9.37 -13.40 -15.48
CA ASN A 291 -8.11 -12.66 -15.35
C ASN A 291 -7.42 -12.35 -16.70
N LYS A 292 -8.23 -11.96 -17.72
CA LYS A 292 -7.78 -11.64 -19.07
C LYS A 292 -8.15 -10.21 -19.45
N VAL A 293 -7.13 -9.42 -19.81
CA VAL A 293 -7.35 -8.04 -20.29
C VAL A 293 -7.75 -8.01 -21.77
N GLN A 294 -7.50 -9.09 -22.49
CA GLN A 294 -7.96 -9.28 -23.88
C GLN A 294 -9.48 -9.10 -24.02
N ASP A 295 -10.26 -9.48 -23.00
CA ASP A 295 -11.73 -9.31 -23.01
C ASP A 295 -12.14 -7.85 -23.24
N TYR A 296 -11.36 -6.89 -22.76
CA TYR A 296 -11.60 -5.47 -23.01
C TYR A 296 -11.36 -5.13 -24.49
N ALA A 297 -10.26 -5.61 -25.06
CA ALA A 297 -9.94 -5.38 -26.47
C ALA A 297 -11.02 -5.95 -27.39
N ASP A 298 -11.49 -7.16 -27.08
CA ASP A 298 -12.55 -7.84 -27.84
C ASP A 298 -13.88 -7.07 -27.79
N LYS A 299 -14.24 -6.50 -26.63
CA LYS A 299 -15.48 -5.74 -26.45
C LYS A 299 -15.45 -4.37 -27.13
N PHE A 300 -14.35 -3.64 -27.01
CA PHE A 300 -14.27 -2.25 -27.48
C PHE A 300 -13.52 -2.07 -28.80
N GLY A 301 -13.02 -3.15 -29.41
CA GLY A 301 -12.33 -3.12 -30.70
C GLY A 301 -10.99 -2.39 -30.68
N VAL A 302 -10.28 -2.42 -29.53
CA VAL A 302 -8.98 -1.77 -29.36
C VAL A 302 -7.83 -2.77 -29.54
N GLN A 303 -6.60 -2.27 -29.69
CA GLN A 303 -5.44 -3.12 -29.90
C GLN A 303 -5.09 -3.92 -28.62
N PHE A 304 -4.73 -5.19 -28.80
CA PHE A 304 -4.21 -6.07 -27.77
C PHE A 304 -2.80 -6.55 -28.12
N PHE A 305 -1.92 -6.54 -27.14
CA PHE A 305 -0.51 -6.95 -27.25
C PHE A 305 -0.25 -8.12 -26.29
N PRO A 306 -0.32 -9.36 -26.81
CA PRO A 306 -0.22 -10.57 -25.99
C PRO A 306 1.17 -10.74 -25.39
N GLY A 307 1.25 -11.02 -24.10
CA GLY A 307 2.49 -11.28 -23.36
C GLY A 307 3.42 -10.07 -23.18
N GLU A 308 3.02 -8.88 -23.64
CA GLU A 308 3.81 -7.66 -23.51
C GLU A 308 3.35 -6.79 -22.34
N LYS A 309 4.23 -5.85 -21.93
CA LYS A 309 3.96 -4.86 -20.88
C LYS A 309 3.76 -3.47 -21.48
N PRO A 310 2.90 -2.60 -20.88
CA PRO A 310 2.50 -1.32 -21.47
C PRO A 310 3.56 -0.22 -21.40
N PHE A 311 4.66 -0.43 -20.69
CA PHE A 311 5.63 0.61 -20.35
C PHE A 311 6.45 1.18 -21.52
N GLY A 312 6.32 0.59 -22.70
CA GLY A 312 6.86 1.13 -23.96
C GLY A 312 5.93 2.11 -24.68
N VAL A 313 4.69 2.27 -24.22
CA VAL A 313 3.73 3.22 -24.80
C VAL A 313 4.11 4.64 -24.42
N LYS A 314 4.14 5.55 -25.42
CA LYS A 314 4.42 6.96 -25.18
C LYS A 314 3.22 7.63 -24.51
N ALA A 315 3.44 8.24 -23.36
CA ALA A 315 2.43 8.96 -22.60
C ALA A 315 3.08 10.06 -21.74
N ASP A 316 2.27 10.94 -21.17
CA ASP A 316 2.71 12.00 -20.27
C ASP A 316 3.07 11.45 -18.88
N ILE A 317 2.30 10.46 -18.42
CA ILE A 317 2.40 9.88 -17.09
C ILE A 317 2.42 8.34 -17.21
N ILE A 318 3.23 7.67 -16.41
CA ILE A 318 3.18 6.21 -16.23
C ILE A 318 2.91 5.87 -14.77
N MET A 319 1.85 5.07 -14.54
CA MET A 319 1.37 4.64 -13.22
C MET A 319 1.37 3.10 -13.14
N PRO A 320 2.48 2.46 -12.74
CA PRO A 320 2.50 1.01 -12.54
C PRO A 320 1.65 0.63 -11.33
N ALA A 321 0.51 -0.03 -11.58
CA ALA A 321 -0.50 -0.34 -10.56
C ALA A 321 -0.84 -1.86 -10.47
N ALA A 322 -0.02 -2.73 -11.09
CA ALA A 322 -0.24 -4.17 -11.12
C ALA A 322 0.51 -4.90 -10.00
N THR A 323 1.77 -5.24 -10.22
CA THR A 323 2.53 -6.14 -9.35
C THR A 323 3.92 -5.61 -8.99
N GLN A 324 4.51 -6.22 -7.95
CA GLN A 324 5.89 -5.95 -7.53
C GLN A 324 6.89 -6.32 -8.64
N ASN A 325 7.95 -5.51 -8.79
CA ASN A 325 9.05 -5.70 -9.76
C ASN A 325 8.57 -5.85 -11.22
N ASP A 326 7.47 -5.19 -11.55
CA ASP A 326 6.90 -5.17 -12.90
C ASP A 326 7.73 -4.33 -13.86
N VAL A 327 8.36 -3.25 -13.38
CA VAL A 327 9.26 -2.37 -14.12
C VAL A 327 10.72 -2.72 -13.81
N ARG A 328 11.43 -3.13 -14.84
CA ARG A 328 12.87 -3.45 -14.80
C ARG A 328 13.66 -2.45 -15.63
N MET A 329 14.97 -2.63 -15.71
CA MET A 329 15.85 -1.72 -16.44
C MET A 329 15.47 -1.56 -17.93
N GLU A 330 14.98 -2.61 -18.57
CA GLU A 330 14.56 -2.55 -19.98
C GLU A 330 13.37 -1.61 -20.16
N GLU A 331 12.33 -1.75 -19.32
CA GLU A 331 11.16 -0.88 -19.30
C GLU A 331 11.54 0.57 -18.98
N ALA A 332 12.40 0.76 -17.97
CA ALA A 332 12.87 2.10 -17.57
C ALA A 332 13.60 2.83 -18.72
N LYS A 333 14.45 2.12 -19.47
CA LYS A 333 15.13 2.69 -20.65
C LYS A 333 14.15 3.10 -21.76
N LYS A 334 13.11 2.29 -22.01
CA LYS A 334 12.05 2.64 -22.98
C LYS A 334 11.30 3.91 -22.57
N MET A 335 10.95 4.05 -21.29
CA MET A 335 10.29 5.24 -20.74
C MET A 335 11.13 6.50 -20.94
N VAL A 336 12.41 6.44 -20.61
CA VAL A 336 13.33 7.58 -20.79
C VAL A 336 13.51 7.93 -22.27
N ALA A 337 13.65 6.94 -23.13
CA ALA A 337 13.75 7.13 -24.57
C ALA A 337 12.49 7.80 -25.18
N ASN A 338 11.31 7.53 -24.61
CA ASN A 338 10.03 8.15 -24.99
C ASN A 338 9.84 9.55 -24.41
N GLY A 339 10.78 10.05 -23.58
CA GLY A 339 10.72 11.38 -22.98
C GLY A 339 9.70 11.52 -21.85
N LEU A 340 9.46 10.43 -21.09
CA LEU A 340 8.54 10.45 -19.94
C LEU A 340 8.93 11.53 -18.93
N LYS A 341 7.95 12.31 -18.48
CA LYS A 341 8.15 13.35 -17.45
C LYS A 341 7.72 12.89 -16.06
N TYR A 342 6.63 12.13 -15.94
CA TYR A 342 6.04 11.74 -14.64
C TYR A 342 5.99 10.23 -14.49
N TYR A 343 6.81 9.70 -13.58
CA TYR A 343 6.80 8.29 -13.19
C TYR A 343 6.26 8.16 -11.77
N ILE A 344 5.08 7.56 -11.62
CA ILE A 344 4.29 7.56 -10.39
C ILE A 344 4.04 6.12 -9.93
N GLU A 345 4.80 5.63 -8.98
CA GLU A 345 4.65 4.28 -8.46
C GLU A 345 3.34 4.12 -7.68
N VAL A 346 2.48 3.18 -8.07
CA VAL A 346 1.21 2.92 -7.38
C VAL A 346 1.20 1.56 -6.69
N ALA A 347 1.60 0.47 -7.38
CA ALA A 347 1.74 -0.82 -6.72
C ALA A 347 2.85 -0.78 -5.65
N ASN A 348 2.85 -1.71 -4.70
CA ASN A 348 3.95 -1.81 -3.74
C ASN A 348 5.22 -2.29 -4.47
N MET A 349 6.29 -1.51 -4.40
CA MET A 349 7.59 -1.77 -5.03
C MET A 349 7.46 -2.27 -6.49
N PRO A 350 6.80 -1.51 -7.40
CA PRO A 350 6.59 -1.97 -8.77
C PRO A 350 7.87 -1.97 -9.59
N THR A 351 8.89 -1.25 -9.15
CA THR A 351 10.16 -1.02 -9.84
C THR A 351 11.29 -1.70 -9.10
N THR A 352 12.20 -2.35 -9.84
CA THR A 352 13.43 -2.87 -9.23
C THR A 352 14.33 -1.72 -8.77
N ASN A 353 15.10 -1.91 -7.70
CA ASN A 353 15.94 -0.85 -7.12
C ASN A 353 16.91 -0.24 -8.14
N GLU A 354 17.48 -1.06 -9.02
CA GLU A 354 18.37 -0.60 -10.10
C GLU A 354 17.64 0.30 -11.10
N ALA A 355 16.43 -0.09 -11.53
CA ALA A 355 15.61 0.69 -12.45
C ALA A 355 15.11 1.99 -11.80
N LEU A 356 14.70 1.94 -10.54
CA LEU A 356 14.26 3.12 -9.79
C LEU A 356 15.39 4.16 -9.68
N LYS A 357 16.59 3.71 -9.31
CA LYS A 357 17.78 4.58 -9.25
C LYS A 357 18.05 5.21 -10.61
N PHE A 358 18.02 4.44 -11.68
CA PHE A 358 18.20 4.94 -13.04
C PHE A 358 17.18 6.01 -13.43
N LEU A 359 15.89 5.80 -13.09
CA LEU A 359 14.82 6.79 -13.34
C LEU A 359 15.03 8.07 -12.51
N MET A 360 15.42 7.96 -11.24
CA MET A 360 15.67 9.10 -10.36
C MET A 360 16.88 9.96 -10.81
N GLU A 361 17.82 9.39 -11.55
CA GLU A 361 18.99 10.11 -12.10
C GLU A 361 18.63 10.95 -13.36
N GLN A 362 17.40 10.82 -13.91
CA GLN A 362 16.97 11.58 -15.09
C GLN A 362 16.56 13.00 -14.70
N LYS A 363 17.24 14.01 -15.24
CA LYS A 363 17.08 15.43 -14.86
C LYS A 363 15.68 16.02 -15.08
N ASN A 364 14.93 15.48 -16.05
CA ASN A 364 13.61 16.00 -16.43
C ASN A 364 12.46 15.07 -16.05
N MET A 365 12.70 14.15 -15.12
CA MET A 365 11.71 13.17 -14.69
C MET A 365 11.39 13.36 -13.21
N VAL A 366 10.11 13.43 -12.88
CA VAL A 366 9.62 13.36 -11.51
C VAL A 366 9.28 11.92 -11.18
N VAL A 367 9.89 11.40 -10.11
CA VAL A 367 9.63 10.05 -9.61
C VAL A 367 8.93 10.15 -8.26
N ALA A 368 7.72 9.60 -8.16
CA ALA A 368 6.93 9.57 -6.93
C ALA A 368 6.90 8.16 -6.32
N PRO A 369 7.19 8.00 -5.01
CA PRO A 369 7.35 6.69 -4.37
C PRO A 369 6.01 6.04 -4.05
N SER A 370 5.95 4.72 -4.18
CA SER A 370 4.76 3.91 -3.96
C SER A 370 4.13 4.11 -2.58
N LYS A 371 4.92 4.19 -1.52
CA LYS A 371 4.42 4.33 -0.13
C LYS A 371 3.64 5.63 0.11
N ALA A 372 3.98 6.70 -0.59
CA ALA A 372 3.26 7.96 -0.54
C ALA A 372 2.05 7.94 -1.49
N VAL A 373 2.26 7.53 -2.73
CA VAL A 373 1.23 7.53 -3.79
C VAL A 373 0.07 6.60 -3.46
N ASN A 374 0.32 5.39 -2.95
CA ASN A 374 -0.73 4.40 -2.66
C ASN A 374 -1.28 4.49 -1.22
N ALA A 375 -0.98 5.56 -0.49
CA ALA A 375 -1.46 5.75 0.87
C ALA A 375 -2.98 5.92 0.97
N GLY A 376 -3.67 6.23 -0.12
CA GLY A 376 -5.13 6.45 -0.14
C GLY A 376 -5.93 5.29 0.46
N GLY A 377 -5.55 4.05 0.21
CA GLY A 377 -6.22 2.89 0.78
C GLY A 377 -6.17 2.80 2.31
N VAL A 378 -5.00 2.99 2.90
CA VAL A 378 -4.85 3.00 4.36
C VAL A 378 -5.41 4.28 4.98
N LEU A 379 -5.35 5.40 4.26
CA LEU A 379 -5.95 6.67 4.67
C LEU A 379 -7.47 6.51 4.86
N VAL A 380 -8.19 6.00 3.85
CA VAL A 380 -9.63 5.77 4.00
C VAL A 380 -9.92 4.69 5.05
N SER A 381 -9.03 3.71 5.27
CA SER A 381 -9.15 2.83 6.42
C SER A 381 -9.06 3.57 7.76
N GLY A 382 -8.19 4.59 7.87
CA GLY A 382 -8.13 5.46 9.05
C GLY A 382 -9.39 6.32 9.21
N LEU A 383 -9.97 6.81 8.10
CA LEU A 383 -11.26 7.50 8.12
C LEU A 383 -12.41 6.57 8.52
N GLU A 384 -12.35 5.29 8.13
CA GLU A 384 -13.29 4.25 8.61
C GLU A 384 -13.19 4.07 10.12
N MET A 385 -11.97 4.07 10.68
CA MET A 385 -11.77 4.04 12.13
C MET A 385 -12.44 5.25 12.83
N SER A 386 -12.27 6.45 12.29
CA SER A 386 -12.91 7.67 12.83
C SER A 386 -14.43 7.56 12.82
N GLN A 387 -15.02 7.16 11.69
CA GLN A 387 -16.47 6.93 11.57
C GLN A 387 -16.96 5.87 12.56
N ASN A 388 -16.18 4.80 12.78
CA ASN A 388 -16.53 3.76 13.74
C ASN A 388 -16.48 4.27 15.20
N SER A 389 -15.54 5.14 15.54
CA SER A 389 -15.42 5.76 16.86
C SER A 389 -16.57 6.74 17.13
N GLU A 390 -16.97 7.50 16.11
CA GLU A 390 -18.12 8.41 16.18
C GLU A 390 -19.46 7.65 16.17
N ARG A 391 -19.49 6.39 15.71
CA ARG A 391 -20.70 5.61 15.39
C ARG A 391 -21.59 6.29 14.36
N TYR A 392 -20.97 6.96 13.40
CA TYR A 392 -21.62 7.75 12.36
C TYR A 392 -20.93 7.52 11.01
N SER A 393 -21.70 7.42 9.93
CA SER A 393 -21.17 7.25 8.57
C SER A 393 -21.13 8.59 7.84
N TRP A 394 -20.00 8.90 7.24
CA TRP A 394 -19.84 10.09 6.40
C TRP A 394 -20.32 9.82 4.97
N THR A 395 -20.67 10.89 4.26
CA THR A 395 -21.00 10.83 2.84
C THR A 395 -19.77 10.51 1.98
N ALA A 396 -20.00 10.10 0.74
CA ALA A 396 -18.89 9.85 -0.20
C ALA A 396 -18.07 11.13 -0.44
N GLU A 397 -18.72 12.28 -0.52
CA GLU A 397 -18.09 13.58 -0.73
C GLU A 397 -17.22 13.98 0.47
N GLU A 398 -17.67 13.74 1.70
CA GLU A 398 -16.88 14.00 2.91
C GLU A 398 -15.63 13.14 2.95
N VAL A 399 -15.74 11.84 2.63
CA VAL A 399 -14.60 10.92 2.58
C VAL A 399 -13.62 11.30 1.47
N ASP A 400 -14.14 11.59 0.27
CA ASP A 400 -13.31 11.95 -0.90
C ASP A 400 -12.59 13.28 -0.69
N SER A 401 -13.26 14.29 -0.14
CA SER A 401 -12.63 15.58 0.20
C SER A 401 -11.48 15.43 1.19
N LYS A 402 -11.66 14.62 2.25
CA LYS A 402 -10.59 14.32 3.22
C LYS A 402 -9.45 13.54 2.57
N LEU A 403 -9.78 12.57 1.70
CA LEU A 403 -8.78 11.82 0.92
C LEU A 403 -7.93 12.77 0.07
N HIS A 404 -8.55 13.66 -0.69
CA HIS A 404 -7.85 14.63 -1.53
C HIS A 404 -6.94 15.54 -0.70
N GLN A 405 -7.47 16.14 0.37
CA GLN A 405 -6.71 17.03 1.24
C GLN A 405 -5.47 16.35 1.83
N ILE A 406 -5.61 15.13 2.35
CA ILE A 406 -4.51 14.43 3.00
C ILE A 406 -3.48 13.95 1.95
N MET A 407 -3.91 13.47 0.78
CA MET A 407 -2.97 13.07 -0.29
C MET A 407 -2.14 14.24 -0.80
N THR A 408 -2.75 15.43 -0.94
CA THR A 408 -2.02 16.68 -1.24
C THR A 408 -1.01 16.99 -0.13
N GLY A 409 -1.43 16.89 1.13
CA GLY A 409 -0.53 17.10 2.28
C GLY A 409 0.64 16.13 2.36
N ILE A 410 0.46 14.87 1.92
CA ILE A 410 1.56 13.88 1.83
C ILE A 410 2.60 14.33 0.79
N HIS A 411 2.15 14.79 -0.36
CA HIS A 411 3.05 15.34 -1.38
C HIS A 411 3.81 16.56 -0.87
N ASP A 412 3.09 17.57 -0.37
CA ASP A 412 3.67 18.84 0.05
C ASP A 412 4.68 18.65 1.21
N GLY A 413 4.34 17.80 2.17
CA GLY A 413 5.24 17.42 3.26
C GLY A 413 6.50 16.72 2.76
N SER A 414 6.38 15.80 1.80
CA SER A 414 7.51 15.09 1.21
C SER A 414 8.44 16.03 0.43
N ALA A 415 7.88 16.94 -0.36
CA ALA A 415 8.63 17.95 -1.10
C ALA A 415 9.38 18.90 -0.15
N ALA A 416 8.68 19.43 0.86
CA ALA A 416 9.27 20.33 1.84
C ALA A 416 10.38 19.68 2.67
N ALA A 417 10.23 18.40 3.04
CA ALA A 417 11.26 17.67 3.78
C ALA A 417 12.51 17.43 2.91
N ALA A 418 12.34 17.06 1.65
CA ALA A 418 13.46 16.88 0.73
C ALA A 418 14.24 18.19 0.55
N GLU A 419 13.54 19.31 0.35
CA GLU A 419 14.16 20.64 0.23
C GLU A 419 14.90 21.06 1.51
N LYS A 420 14.27 20.87 2.69
CA LYS A 420 14.87 21.19 4.00
C LYS A 420 16.23 20.51 4.22
N TYR A 421 16.38 19.29 3.73
CA TYR A 421 17.64 18.53 3.87
C TYR A 421 18.55 18.61 2.63
N GLY A 422 18.29 19.55 1.71
CA GLY A 422 19.16 19.83 0.55
C GLY A 422 19.12 18.76 -0.54
N LEU A 423 18.04 17.97 -0.60
CA LEU A 423 17.85 16.87 -1.56
C LEU A 423 17.07 17.30 -2.82
N GLY A 424 16.73 18.59 -2.95
CA GLY A 424 15.91 19.11 -4.04
C GLY A 424 14.51 18.50 -4.04
N TYR A 425 13.91 18.32 -5.22
CA TYR A 425 12.56 17.73 -5.36
C TYR A 425 12.64 16.20 -5.41
N ASN A 426 13.27 15.59 -4.40
CA ASN A 426 13.38 14.14 -4.26
C ASN A 426 12.24 13.60 -3.38
N LEU A 427 11.10 13.27 -3.99
CA LEU A 427 9.91 12.79 -3.29
C LEU A 427 10.12 11.42 -2.60
N VAL A 428 11.03 10.58 -3.10
CA VAL A 428 11.35 9.28 -2.50
C VAL A 428 12.02 9.47 -1.14
N ALA A 429 13.09 10.27 -1.10
CA ALA A 429 13.76 10.59 0.16
C ALA A 429 12.86 11.42 1.09
N GLY A 430 12.14 12.40 0.55
CA GLY A 430 11.23 13.25 1.31
C GLY A 430 10.14 12.47 2.03
N ALA A 431 9.49 11.51 1.35
CA ALA A 431 8.48 10.65 1.98
C ALA A 431 9.05 9.80 3.12
N ASN A 432 10.26 9.23 2.92
CA ASN A 432 10.93 8.47 3.98
C ASN A 432 11.26 9.36 5.18
N ILE A 433 11.76 10.57 4.94
CA ILE A 433 12.12 11.53 5.99
C ILE A 433 10.90 11.96 6.80
N VAL A 434 9.80 12.37 6.14
CA VAL A 434 8.56 12.78 6.83
C VAL A 434 7.97 11.63 7.65
N GLY A 435 7.88 10.45 7.04
CA GLY A 435 7.39 9.26 7.73
C GLY A 435 8.22 8.92 8.96
N PHE A 436 9.55 8.96 8.81
CA PHE A 436 10.49 8.73 9.91
C PHE A 436 10.35 9.78 11.03
N GLN A 437 10.41 11.07 10.69
CA GLN A 437 10.43 12.14 11.69
C GLN A 437 9.20 12.12 12.60
N LYS A 438 7.99 11.90 12.04
CA LYS A 438 6.78 11.82 12.84
C LYS A 438 6.83 10.69 13.87
N VAL A 439 7.34 9.52 13.50
CA VAL A 439 7.49 8.38 14.42
C VAL A 439 8.61 8.66 15.42
N ALA A 440 9.74 9.20 14.95
CA ALA A 440 10.89 9.56 15.79
C ALA A 440 10.50 10.57 16.87
N ASP A 441 9.80 11.65 16.50
CA ASP A 441 9.34 12.68 17.44
C ASP A 441 8.43 12.10 18.52
N ALA A 442 7.51 11.21 18.15
CA ALA A 442 6.64 10.52 19.11
C ALA A 442 7.45 9.61 20.04
N MET A 443 8.37 8.80 19.50
CA MET A 443 9.24 7.92 20.29
C MET A 443 10.15 8.71 21.22
N MET A 444 10.66 9.87 20.81
CA MET A 444 11.47 10.76 21.63
C MET A 444 10.65 11.37 22.77
N ALA A 445 9.44 11.86 22.46
CA ALA A 445 8.56 12.49 23.44
C ALA A 445 8.05 11.50 24.50
N GLN A 446 7.80 10.24 24.12
CA GLN A 446 7.34 9.18 25.02
C GLN A 446 8.47 8.55 25.84
N GLY A 447 9.72 8.78 25.46
CA GLY A 447 10.89 8.25 26.14
C GLY A 447 11.13 6.75 25.91
N ILE A 448 11.78 6.11 26.86
CA ILE A 448 12.05 4.66 26.83
C ILE A 448 11.10 3.99 27.80
N CYS A 449 10.12 3.26 27.25
CA CYS A 449 9.18 2.46 28.04
C CYS A 449 9.79 1.09 28.33
N TRP A 450 9.73 0.66 29.57
CA TRP A 450 10.26 -0.63 30.04
C TRP A 450 9.19 -1.73 30.01
#